data_bf3588fb9993f8af6ae7578868c709c9
#
_entry.id   bf3588fb9993f8af6ae7578868c709c9
#
_cell.length_a   1.000
_cell.length_b   1.000
_cell.length_c   1.000
_cell.angle_alpha   90.00
_cell.angle_beta   90.00
_cell.angle_gamma   90.00
#
_symmetry.space_group_name_H-M   'P 1'
#
loop_
_entity.id
_entity.type
_entity.pdbx_description
1 polymer ?
#
loop_
_entity_poly.entity_id
_entity_poly.type
_entity_poly.pdbx_seq_one_letter_code
_entity_poly.pdbx_strand_id
1 'polypeptide(L)'
;LFRSGKTRVLTHRIAYLIEEQQVNPWNILAITFTNKAAGEMRERVDKLVGYGSESIWVSTFHSMCVRILRRHIDLLGYDTNFTIYDSDDQKTLMREVCKLLQVDTKMFRERALLSEISKAKDELVTPQEYRMRAEGDYSRKKIAEVYEEYEKQLRSNNALDFDDLLFK
;
A
#
# COMPACT_ATOMS: atom_id res chain seq x y z
N LEU A 1 -29.14 4.30 -1.72
CA LEU A 1 -27.72 4.74 -1.61
C LEU A 1 -27.72 6.14 -1.01
N PHE A 2 -27.49 6.24 0.29
CA PHE A 2 -27.32 7.53 0.97
C PHE A 2 -26.04 8.18 0.44
N ARG A 3 -26.17 9.13 -0.47
CA ARG A 3 -25.09 10.05 -0.84
C ARG A 3 -24.82 10.92 0.38
N SER A 4 -23.89 10.51 1.22
CA SER A 4 -23.44 11.37 2.31
C SER A 4 -22.82 12.63 1.66
N GLY A 5 -23.19 13.83 2.09
CA GLY A 5 -22.67 15.10 1.53
C GLY A 5 -21.15 15.29 1.67
N LYS A 6 -20.45 14.33 2.27
CA LYS A 6 -19.00 14.38 2.58
C LYS A 6 -18.13 14.72 1.38
N THR A 7 -18.31 14.02 0.25
CA THR A 7 -17.51 14.29 -0.98
C THR A 7 -17.81 15.69 -1.52
N ARG A 8 -19.05 16.17 -1.42
CA ARG A 8 -19.40 17.53 -1.83
C ARG A 8 -18.68 18.58 -0.96
N VAL A 9 -18.69 18.38 0.35
CA VAL A 9 -17.97 19.27 1.28
C VAL A 9 -16.49 19.30 0.96
N LEU A 10 -15.88 18.15 0.69
CA LEU A 10 -14.46 18.04 0.37
C LEU A 10 -14.12 18.76 -0.94
N THR A 11 -14.89 18.59 -2.00
CA THR A 11 -14.64 19.27 -3.28
C THR A 11 -14.81 20.77 -3.19
N HIS A 12 -15.80 21.28 -2.44
CA HIS A 12 -15.94 22.72 -2.19
C HIS A 12 -14.82 23.24 -1.28
N ARG A 13 -14.31 22.44 -0.34
CA ARG A 13 -13.14 22.82 0.46
C ARG A 13 -11.89 22.99 -0.40
N ILE A 14 -11.69 22.13 -1.38
CA ILE A 14 -10.59 22.23 -2.34
C ILE A 14 -10.72 23.54 -3.15
N ALA A 15 -11.90 23.80 -3.72
CA ALA A 15 -12.16 25.05 -4.44
C ALA A 15 -11.89 26.28 -3.56
N TYR A 16 -12.38 26.32 -2.33
CA TYR A 16 -12.13 27.40 -1.38
C TYR A 16 -10.65 27.62 -1.10
N LEU A 17 -9.85 26.54 -0.94
CA LEU A 17 -8.41 26.65 -0.70
C LEU A 17 -7.70 27.30 -1.90
N ILE A 18 -8.14 27.04 -3.10
CA ILE A 18 -7.53 27.58 -4.32
C ILE A 18 -7.98 29.02 -4.57
N GLU A 19 -9.29 29.25 -4.56
CA GLU A 19 -9.88 30.53 -4.96
C GLU A 19 -9.74 31.62 -3.89
N GLU A 20 -10.04 31.28 -2.63
CA GLU A 20 -10.05 32.25 -1.53
C GLU A 20 -8.73 32.29 -0.76
N GLN A 21 -8.10 31.12 -0.55
CA GLN A 21 -6.85 31.04 0.19
C GLN A 21 -5.60 31.07 -0.70
N GLN A 22 -5.78 31.10 -2.01
CA GLN A 22 -4.71 31.14 -3.04
C GLN A 22 -3.66 30.04 -2.86
N VAL A 23 -4.09 28.88 -2.33
CA VAL A 23 -3.23 27.71 -2.22
C VAL A 23 -2.95 27.17 -3.62
N ASN A 24 -1.67 26.98 -3.93
CA ASN A 24 -1.31 26.46 -5.23
C ASN A 24 -1.86 25.02 -5.42
N PRO A 25 -2.57 24.73 -6.52
CA PRO A 25 -3.18 23.42 -6.78
C PRO A 25 -2.25 22.22 -6.58
N TRP A 26 -0.99 22.31 -6.97
CA TRP A 26 -0.02 21.21 -6.78
C TRP A 26 0.34 20.91 -5.32
N ASN A 27 0.04 21.81 -4.38
CA ASN A 27 0.21 21.60 -2.95
C ASN A 27 -1.01 20.90 -2.31
N ILE A 28 -2.01 20.53 -3.12
CA ILE A 28 -3.23 19.90 -2.64
C ILE A 28 -3.21 18.42 -3.02
N LEU A 29 -3.34 17.58 -2.01
CA LEU A 29 -3.53 16.14 -2.12
C LEU A 29 -4.93 15.77 -1.60
N ALA A 30 -5.77 15.23 -2.47
CA ALA A 30 -7.10 14.72 -2.14
C ALA A 30 -7.14 13.19 -2.27
N ILE A 31 -7.36 12.51 -1.16
CA ILE A 31 -7.29 11.05 -1.09
C ILE A 31 -8.67 10.44 -0.89
N THR A 32 -8.90 9.32 -1.56
CA THR A 32 -10.11 8.48 -1.40
C THR A 32 -9.75 7.00 -1.42
N PHE A 33 -10.72 6.13 -1.12
CA PHE A 33 -10.46 4.69 -0.99
C PHE A 33 -10.55 3.91 -2.32
N THR A 34 -11.29 4.41 -3.32
CA THR A 34 -11.50 3.68 -4.57
C THR A 34 -11.18 4.54 -5.79
N ASN A 35 -10.70 3.90 -6.85
CA ASN A 35 -10.41 4.58 -8.12
C ASN A 35 -11.67 5.25 -8.71
N LYS A 36 -12.84 4.62 -8.57
CA LYS A 36 -14.11 5.21 -8.98
C LYS A 36 -14.39 6.52 -8.23
N ALA A 37 -14.23 6.52 -6.90
CA ALA A 37 -14.43 7.72 -6.09
C ALA A 37 -13.38 8.80 -6.39
N ALA A 38 -12.14 8.42 -6.71
CA ALA A 38 -11.10 9.34 -7.15
C ALA A 38 -11.47 10.01 -8.49
N GLY A 39 -11.96 9.23 -9.46
CA GLY A 39 -12.45 9.75 -10.74
C GLY A 39 -13.63 10.72 -10.56
N GLU A 40 -14.66 10.32 -9.78
CA GLU A 40 -15.79 11.19 -9.47
C GLU A 40 -15.39 12.48 -8.74
N MET A 41 -14.41 12.40 -7.84
CA MET A 41 -13.86 13.55 -7.13
C MET A 41 -13.13 14.47 -8.10
N ARG A 42 -12.30 13.92 -8.98
CA ARG A 42 -11.57 14.66 -10.03
C ARG A 42 -12.54 15.46 -10.89
N GLU A 43 -13.55 14.81 -11.47
CA GLU A 43 -14.56 15.48 -12.32
C GLU A 43 -15.27 16.63 -11.61
N ARG A 44 -15.55 16.49 -10.31
CA ARG A 44 -16.20 17.55 -9.53
C ARG A 44 -15.27 18.71 -9.23
N VAL A 45 -14.00 18.43 -8.93
CA VAL A 45 -12.99 19.46 -8.69
C VAL A 45 -12.75 20.24 -9.98
N ASP A 46 -12.62 19.54 -11.12
CA ASP A 46 -12.42 20.18 -12.43
C ASP A 46 -13.58 21.14 -12.80
N LYS A 47 -14.81 20.77 -12.44
CA LYS A 47 -15.99 21.62 -12.63
C LYS A 47 -16.06 22.84 -11.72
N LEU A 48 -15.47 22.75 -10.52
CA LEU A 48 -15.52 23.82 -9.53
C LEU A 48 -14.36 24.80 -9.66
N VAL A 49 -13.15 24.30 -9.88
CA VAL A 49 -11.91 25.08 -9.84
C VAL A 49 -11.53 25.63 -11.24
N GLY A 50 -11.97 24.94 -12.32
CA GLY A 50 -11.60 25.34 -13.67
C GLY A 50 -10.10 25.19 -13.94
N TYR A 51 -9.44 26.29 -14.32
CA TYR A 51 -8.01 26.29 -14.69
C TYR A 51 -7.10 25.90 -13.53
N GLY A 52 -6.12 25.01 -13.80
CA GLY A 52 -5.13 24.56 -12.81
C GLY A 52 -5.57 23.33 -11.99
N SER A 53 -6.83 22.86 -12.13
CA SER A 53 -7.34 21.69 -11.44
C SER A 53 -6.55 20.42 -11.74
N GLU A 54 -5.98 20.30 -12.93
CA GLU A 54 -5.12 19.18 -13.35
C GLU A 54 -3.88 18.99 -12.49
N SER A 55 -3.42 20.05 -11.84
CA SER A 55 -2.27 20.02 -10.93
C SER A 55 -2.60 19.46 -9.54
N ILE A 56 -3.88 19.38 -9.18
CA ILE A 56 -4.32 18.81 -7.90
C ILE A 56 -4.09 17.30 -7.91
N TRP A 57 -3.49 16.80 -6.87
CA TRP A 57 -3.25 15.37 -6.77
C TRP A 57 -4.45 14.63 -6.16
N VAL A 58 -5.40 14.18 -7.01
CA VAL A 58 -6.55 13.37 -6.61
C VAL A 58 -6.23 11.89 -6.87
N SER A 59 -6.26 11.07 -5.82
CA SER A 59 -5.73 9.70 -5.88
C SER A 59 -6.37 8.79 -4.82
N THR A 60 -6.13 7.47 -4.93
CA THR A 60 -6.30 6.55 -3.80
C THR A 60 -5.02 6.50 -2.96
N PHE A 61 -5.11 5.98 -1.72
CA PHE A 61 -3.93 5.79 -0.88
C PHE A 61 -2.83 4.99 -1.59
N HIS A 62 -3.16 3.82 -2.13
CA HIS A 62 -2.19 2.98 -2.84
C HIS A 62 -1.58 3.68 -4.06
N SER A 63 -2.40 4.34 -4.88
CA SER A 63 -1.88 5.07 -6.05
C SER A 63 -0.96 6.23 -5.66
N MET A 64 -1.26 6.90 -4.54
CA MET A 64 -0.37 7.92 -3.97
C MET A 64 0.95 7.30 -3.54
N CYS A 65 0.91 6.22 -2.77
CA CYS A 65 2.10 5.54 -2.28
C CYS A 65 2.98 5.04 -3.44
N VAL A 66 2.39 4.40 -4.46
CA VAL A 66 3.13 4.01 -5.67
C VAL A 66 3.86 5.20 -6.30
N ARG A 67 3.20 6.36 -6.41
CA ARG A 67 3.82 7.54 -7.01
C ARG A 67 4.96 8.11 -6.16
N ILE A 68 4.86 8.05 -4.83
CA ILE A 68 5.94 8.43 -3.91
C ILE A 68 7.10 7.43 -4.02
N LEU A 69 6.80 6.13 -3.94
CA LEU A 69 7.79 5.07 -4.01
C LEU A 69 8.55 5.08 -5.35
N ARG A 70 7.88 5.30 -6.48
CA ARG A 70 8.54 5.45 -7.80
C ARG A 70 9.59 6.57 -7.85
N ARG A 71 9.54 7.52 -6.92
CA ARG A 71 10.49 8.65 -6.87
C ARG A 71 11.60 8.46 -5.83
N HIS A 72 11.34 7.67 -4.79
CA HIS A 72 12.20 7.69 -3.59
C HIS A 72 12.57 6.30 -3.06
N ILE A 73 12.10 5.21 -3.68
CA ILE A 73 12.31 3.86 -3.14
C ILE A 73 13.78 3.39 -3.22
N ASP A 74 14.59 4.05 -4.04
CA ASP A 74 16.03 3.87 -4.10
C ASP A 74 16.71 4.09 -2.74
N LEU A 75 16.14 4.97 -1.91
CA LEU A 75 16.57 5.18 -0.51
C LEU A 75 16.41 3.93 0.36
N LEU A 76 15.52 3.02 -0.01
CA LEU A 76 15.30 1.73 0.63
C LEU A 76 16.06 0.58 -0.05
N GLY A 77 16.84 0.88 -1.09
CA GLY A 77 17.66 -0.07 -1.83
C GLY A 77 16.86 -0.96 -2.80
N TYR A 78 15.77 -0.45 -3.35
CA TYR A 78 15.06 -1.01 -4.50
C TYR A 78 15.28 -0.17 -5.73
N ASP A 79 15.09 -0.76 -6.92
CA ASP A 79 15.04 0.01 -8.16
C ASP A 79 13.66 0.67 -8.32
N THR A 80 13.64 1.85 -8.90
CA THR A 80 12.39 2.63 -9.09
C THR A 80 11.39 1.96 -10.04
N ASN A 81 11.84 1.01 -10.87
CA ASN A 81 11.01 0.20 -11.78
C ASN A 81 10.44 -1.07 -11.12
N PHE A 82 10.34 -1.12 -9.80
CA PHE A 82 9.84 -2.29 -9.05
C PHE A 82 8.49 -2.81 -9.59
N THR A 83 8.28 -4.11 -9.44
CA THR A 83 7.01 -4.79 -9.77
C THR A 83 6.09 -4.79 -8.55
N ILE A 84 4.79 -4.67 -8.78
CA ILE A 84 3.77 -4.84 -7.73
C ILE A 84 3.16 -6.22 -7.90
N TYR A 85 3.34 -7.08 -6.90
CA TYR A 85 2.80 -8.43 -6.89
C TYR A 85 1.32 -8.41 -6.50
N ASP A 86 0.50 -9.02 -7.34
CA ASP A 86 -0.91 -9.25 -7.03
C ASP A 86 -1.11 -10.47 -6.12
N SER A 87 -2.38 -10.82 -5.85
CA SER A 87 -2.71 -11.94 -4.96
C SER A 87 -2.21 -13.30 -5.47
N ASP A 88 -2.08 -13.49 -6.77
CA ASP A 88 -1.65 -14.77 -7.35
C ASP A 88 -0.12 -14.84 -7.39
N ASP A 89 0.55 -13.72 -7.64
CA ASP A 89 2.00 -13.58 -7.50
C ASP A 89 2.44 -13.86 -6.05
N GLN A 90 1.76 -13.24 -5.07
CA GLN A 90 2.02 -13.47 -3.65
C GLN A 90 1.86 -14.94 -3.24
N LYS A 91 0.80 -15.62 -3.72
CA LYS A 91 0.60 -17.05 -3.47
C LYS A 91 1.71 -17.90 -4.09
N THR A 92 2.14 -17.56 -5.30
CA THR A 92 3.22 -18.26 -5.98
C THR A 92 4.52 -18.11 -5.22
N LEU A 93 4.89 -16.88 -4.84
CA LEU A 93 6.05 -16.63 -4.02
C LEU A 93 5.97 -17.35 -2.67
N MET A 94 4.82 -17.34 -1.99
CA MET A 94 4.65 -18.03 -0.71
C MET A 94 4.86 -19.54 -0.83
N ARG A 95 4.40 -20.19 -1.93
CA ARG A 95 4.68 -21.61 -2.19
C ARG A 95 6.17 -21.87 -2.33
N GLU A 96 6.89 -21.01 -3.04
CA GLU A 96 8.35 -21.11 -3.20
C GLU A 96 9.06 -20.97 -1.85
N VAL A 97 8.67 -20.00 -1.04
CA VAL A 97 9.20 -19.81 0.31
C VAL A 97 8.92 -21.03 1.21
N CYS A 98 7.68 -21.52 1.22
CA CYS A 98 7.33 -22.73 1.99
C CYS A 98 8.15 -23.94 1.56
N LYS A 99 8.36 -24.12 0.25
CA LYS A 99 9.20 -25.20 -0.28
C LYS A 99 10.67 -25.05 0.14
N LEU A 100 11.21 -23.84 0.05
CA LEU A 100 12.59 -23.53 0.41
C LEU A 100 12.86 -23.80 1.90
N LEU A 101 11.95 -23.38 2.78
CA LEU A 101 12.05 -23.52 4.23
C LEU A 101 11.51 -24.87 4.75
N GLN A 102 11.11 -25.77 3.85
CA GLN A 102 10.52 -27.08 4.17
C GLN A 102 9.36 -26.97 5.19
N VAL A 103 8.50 -25.97 5.00
CA VAL A 103 7.33 -25.71 5.85
C VAL A 103 6.28 -26.80 5.65
N ASP A 104 5.79 -27.41 6.73
CA ASP A 104 4.62 -28.29 6.65
C ASP A 104 3.35 -27.48 6.35
N THR A 105 2.95 -27.48 5.07
CA THR A 105 1.77 -26.73 4.59
C THR A 105 0.43 -27.28 5.08
N LYS A 106 0.40 -28.48 5.70
CA LYS A 106 -0.78 -29.00 6.40
C LYS A 106 -0.99 -28.26 7.73
N MET A 107 0.10 -27.95 8.42
CA MET A 107 0.09 -27.19 9.67
C MET A 107 0.05 -25.68 9.42
N PHE A 108 0.84 -25.19 8.46
CA PHE A 108 0.97 -23.77 8.11
C PHE A 108 0.44 -23.53 6.69
N ARG A 109 -0.86 -23.27 6.55
CA ARG A 109 -1.47 -23.01 5.24
C ARG A 109 -0.97 -21.70 4.66
N GLU A 110 -0.58 -21.71 3.39
CA GLU A 110 -0.06 -20.54 2.64
C GLU A 110 -0.92 -19.27 2.85
N ARG A 111 -2.25 -19.43 2.75
CA ARG A 111 -3.18 -18.32 2.97
C ARG A 111 -3.14 -17.76 4.39
N ALA A 112 -2.94 -18.61 5.39
CA ALA A 112 -2.82 -18.18 6.78
C ALA A 112 -1.50 -17.43 7.01
N LEU A 113 -0.40 -17.92 6.43
CA LEU A 113 0.90 -17.24 6.46
C LEU A 113 0.83 -15.86 5.83
N LEU A 114 0.27 -15.73 4.63
CA LEU A 114 0.07 -14.42 3.97
C LEU A 114 -0.81 -13.49 4.82
N SER A 115 -1.88 -14.01 5.44
CA SER A 115 -2.75 -13.21 6.30
C SER A 115 -2.04 -12.71 7.56
N GLU A 116 -1.16 -13.51 8.16
CA GLU A 116 -0.38 -13.07 9.33
C GLU A 116 0.69 -12.04 8.96
N ILE A 117 1.34 -12.20 7.80
CA ILE A 117 2.29 -11.22 7.27
C ILE A 117 1.57 -9.89 6.96
N SER A 118 0.41 -9.95 6.29
CA SER A 118 -0.41 -8.77 6.01
C SER A 118 -0.78 -8.01 7.29
N LYS A 119 -1.24 -8.71 8.33
CA LYS A 119 -1.51 -8.09 9.64
C LYS A 119 -0.28 -7.45 10.26
N ALA A 120 0.88 -8.12 10.18
CA ALA A 120 2.12 -7.56 10.70
C ALA A 120 2.49 -6.26 9.97
N LYS A 121 2.36 -6.22 8.64
CA LYS A 121 2.57 -5.02 7.83
C LYS A 121 1.57 -3.91 8.17
N ASP A 122 0.29 -4.23 8.34
CA ASP A 122 -0.75 -3.27 8.76
C ASP A 122 -0.45 -2.64 10.13
N GLU A 123 0.19 -3.40 11.04
CA GLU A 123 0.65 -2.93 12.34
C GLU A 123 2.05 -2.27 12.30
N LEU A 124 2.63 -2.10 11.12
CA LEU A 124 3.99 -1.59 10.90
C LEU A 124 5.06 -2.42 11.62
N VAL A 125 4.84 -3.73 11.72
CA VAL A 125 5.77 -4.67 12.37
C VAL A 125 6.69 -5.27 11.32
N THR A 126 7.98 -5.01 11.45
CA THR A 126 9.02 -5.60 10.59
C THR A 126 9.21 -7.09 10.87
N PRO A 127 9.81 -7.87 9.93
CA PRO A 127 10.15 -9.27 10.19
C PRO A 127 10.99 -9.46 11.45
N GLN A 128 11.93 -8.57 11.71
CA GLN A 128 12.80 -8.62 12.90
C GLN A 128 12.01 -8.39 14.19
N GLU A 129 11.13 -7.40 14.21
CA GLU A 129 10.24 -7.14 15.35
C GLU A 129 9.25 -8.28 15.58
N TYR A 130 8.70 -8.86 14.50
CA TYR A 130 7.84 -10.02 14.59
C TYR A 130 8.60 -11.22 15.22
N ARG A 131 9.85 -11.45 14.82
CA ARG A 131 10.71 -12.49 15.40
C ARG A 131 10.95 -12.26 16.89
N MET A 132 11.22 -11.04 17.33
CA MET A 132 11.37 -10.71 18.76
C MET A 132 10.09 -10.99 19.55
N ARG A 133 8.93 -10.64 18.99
CA ARG A 133 7.62 -10.91 19.62
C ARG A 133 7.24 -12.41 19.64
N ALA A 134 7.91 -13.24 18.84
CA ALA A 134 7.66 -14.67 18.72
C ALA A 134 8.42 -15.53 19.75
N GLU A 135 9.17 -14.91 20.69
CA GLU A 135 9.91 -15.65 21.72
C GLU A 135 8.99 -16.56 22.55
N GLY A 136 9.38 -17.83 22.69
CA GLY A 136 8.62 -18.83 23.43
C GLY A 136 7.53 -19.56 22.63
N ASP A 137 7.13 -19.09 21.44
CA ASP A 137 6.08 -19.70 20.60
C ASP A 137 6.68 -20.29 19.32
N TYR A 138 6.64 -21.61 19.21
CA TYR A 138 7.16 -22.34 18.02
C TYR A 138 6.45 -21.91 16.72
N SER A 139 5.12 -21.79 16.75
CA SER A 139 4.35 -21.44 15.56
C SER A 139 4.68 -20.03 15.10
N ARG A 140 4.76 -19.08 16.02
CA ARG A 140 5.15 -17.70 15.69
C ARG A 140 6.59 -17.60 15.21
N LYS A 141 7.52 -18.36 15.76
CA LYS A 141 8.91 -18.43 15.28
C LYS A 141 8.96 -18.92 13.84
N LYS A 142 8.15 -19.95 13.49
CA LYS A 142 8.10 -20.45 12.14
C LYS A 142 7.49 -19.44 11.15
N ILE A 143 6.46 -18.70 11.58
CA ILE A 143 5.90 -17.60 10.79
C ILE A 143 6.94 -16.48 10.62
N ALA A 144 7.72 -16.15 11.64
CA ALA A 144 8.79 -15.17 11.53
C ALA A 144 9.85 -15.55 10.48
N GLU A 145 10.28 -16.82 10.46
CA GLU A 145 11.19 -17.33 9.43
C GLU A 145 10.61 -17.19 8.01
N VAL A 146 9.32 -17.53 7.85
CA VAL A 146 8.61 -17.39 6.59
C VAL A 146 8.50 -15.92 6.18
N TYR A 147 8.18 -15.03 7.11
CA TYR A 147 8.08 -13.60 6.85
C TYR A 147 9.43 -13.00 6.40
N GLU A 148 10.52 -13.33 7.10
CA GLU A 148 11.87 -12.89 6.73
C GLU A 148 12.25 -13.35 5.32
N GLU A 149 12.02 -14.62 4.99
CA GLU A 149 12.36 -15.14 3.66
C GLU A 149 11.43 -14.57 2.58
N TYR A 150 10.13 -14.37 2.87
CA TYR A 150 9.18 -13.75 1.95
C TYR A 150 9.62 -12.32 1.56
N GLU A 151 9.98 -11.49 2.54
CA GLU A 151 10.49 -10.13 2.30
C GLU A 151 11.82 -10.13 1.54
N LYS A 152 12.71 -11.07 1.85
CA LYS A 152 13.98 -11.23 1.14
C LYS A 152 13.76 -11.59 -0.34
N GLN A 153 12.81 -12.48 -0.63
CA GLN A 153 12.48 -12.86 -2.01
C GLN A 153 11.80 -11.71 -2.77
N LEU A 154 10.87 -10.98 -2.15
CA LEU A 154 10.31 -9.76 -2.73
C LEU A 154 11.42 -8.78 -3.10
N ARG A 155 12.35 -8.52 -2.18
CA ARG A 155 13.47 -7.62 -2.41
C ARG A 155 14.39 -8.10 -3.53
N SER A 156 14.71 -9.40 -3.57
CA SER A 156 15.56 -9.99 -4.62
C SER A 156 14.93 -9.87 -6.01
N ASN A 157 13.61 -9.92 -6.08
CA ASN A 157 12.84 -9.77 -7.30
C ASN A 157 12.54 -8.31 -7.67
N ASN A 158 13.05 -7.35 -6.90
CA ASN A 158 12.68 -5.94 -7.00
C ASN A 158 11.16 -5.77 -7.05
N ALA A 159 10.46 -6.42 -6.13
CA ALA A 159 9.01 -6.47 -6.04
C ALA A 159 8.50 -5.98 -4.69
N LEU A 160 7.30 -5.42 -4.69
CA LEU A 160 6.51 -5.06 -3.52
C LEU A 160 5.16 -5.75 -3.63
N ASP A 161 4.58 -6.16 -2.52
CA ASP A 161 3.16 -6.51 -2.47
C ASP A 161 2.28 -5.30 -2.17
N PHE A 162 0.95 -5.49 -2.11
CA PHE A 162 0.03 -4.39 -1.85
C PHE A 162 0.21 -3.76 -0.47
N ASP A 163 0.53 -4.57 0.54
CA ASP A 163 0.74 -4.09 1.91
C ASP A 163 2.03 -3.26 1.99
N ASP A 164 3.06 -3.64 1.24
CA ASP A 164 4.32 -2.89 1.15
C ASP A 164 4.14 -1.47 0.63
N LEU A 165 3.14 -1.21 -0.22
CA LEU A 165 2.88 0.12 -0.73
C LEU A 165 2.52 1.13 0.37
N LEU A 166 1.97 0.64 1.49
CA LEU A 166 1.64 1.45 2.66
C LEU A 166 2.69 1.32 3.77
N PHE A 167 3.41 0.19 3.79
CA PHE A 167 4.38 -0.14 4.83
C PHE A 167 5.74 0.55 4.62
N LYS A 168 6.20 0.65 3.36
CA LYS A 168 7.50 1.23 2.98
C LYS A 168 7.41 2.74 2.85
#